data_01ea1e2943460ba70d7637bcc5fb202b
#
_entry.id   01ea1e2943460ba70d7637bcc5fb202b
#
_cell.length_a   1.000
_cell.length_b   1.000
_cell.length_c   1.000
_cell.angle_alpha   90.00
_cell.angle_beta   90.00
_cell.angle_gamma   90.00
#
_symmetry.space_group_name_H-M   'P 1'
#
loop_
_entity.id
_entity.type
_entity.pdbx_description
1 polymer ?
#
loop_
_entity_poly.entity_id
_entity_poly.type
_entity_poly.pdbx_seq_one_letter_code
_entity_poly.pdbx_strand_id
1 'polypeptide(L)'
;GNAFLPNGRHHSFAIFDKRHIIDAPPTALISLRHHGLKVCDIETIFITHLHADHIFGLPFLLLERTYISDRELVRPLTIVAAPGARERIEHLCEIAYPGSMKKILKKVRWDENSNGRTEDGWSWERFAVNHDDSVDPFGYTFSSDDGARFVHSGDSGPCQTLSNAISDTDLVIIEMSIPEWVPSNHHHKPSDIDKLSKTYTEKKFIITHTFIDSPNSGFEKITEKVFPQHQNNVYHVDDGTVISW
;
A
#
# COMPACT_ATOMS: atom_id res chain seq x y z
N GLY A 1 5.92 5.16 6.80
CA GLY A 1 7.12 4.39 7.20
C GLY A 1 7.08 2.98 6.69
N ASN A 2 8.21 2.28 6.71
CA ASN A 2 8.31 0.86 6.44
C ASN A 2 8.07 0.02 7.71
N ALA A 3 8.41 -1.28 7.68
CA ALA A 3 8.23 -2.22 8.81
C ALA A 3 8.84 -1.76 10.15
N PHE A 4 9.83 -0.89 10.12
CA PHE A 4 10.54 -0.41 11.33
C PHE A 4 9.91 0.81 11.99
N LEU A 5 8.86 1.40 11.42
CA LEU A 5 8.15 2.58 11.93
C LEU A 5 9.08 3.74 12.33
N PRO A 6 9.97 4.19 11.47
CA PRO A 6 10.94 5.22 11.81
C PRO A 6 10.24 6.51 12.26
N ASN A 7 10.73 7.13 13.31
CA ASN A 7 10.19 8.36 13.89
C ASN A 7 8.71 8.28 14.31
N GLY A 8 8.19 7.06 14.59
CA GLY A 8 6.79 6.86 14.95
C GLY A 8 5.80 7.03 13.79
N ARG A 9 6.29 7.05 12.54
CA ARG A 9 5.44 7.03 11.35
C ARG A 9 4.66 5.72 11.26
N HIS A 10 3.44 5.80 10.79
CA HIS A 10 2.66 4.59 10.50
C HIS A 10 3.27 3.80 9.33
N HIS A 11 2.94 2.53 9.24
CA HIS A 11 3.29 1.72 8.06
C HIS A 11 2.70 2.31 6.78
N SER A 12 3.27 1.94 5.64
CA SER A 12 2.76 2.34 4.33
C SER A 12 1.32 1.90 4.16
N PHE A 13 0.47 2.85 3.76
CA PHE A 13 -0.97 2.66 3.66
C PHE A 13 -1.55 3.78 2.81
N ALA A 14 -2.28 3.43 1.77
CA ALA A 14 -2.92 4.40 0.89
C ALA A 14 -4.43 4.22 0.88
N ILE A 15 -5.15 5.35 0.76
CA ILE A 15 -6.61 5.38 0.65
C ILE A 15 -6.97 6.25 -0.54
N PHE A 16 -7.86 5.77 -1.41
CA PHE A 16 -8.43 6.59 -2.47
C PHE A 16 -9.97 6.51 -2.43
N ASP A 17 -10.61 7.60 -2.85
CA ASP A 17 -12.06 7.85 -2.79
C ASP A 17 -12.72 7.56 -1.43
N LYS A 18 -11.92 7.50 -0.34
CA LYS A 18 -12.36 7.17 1.02
C LYS A 18 -13.05 5.79 1.15
N ARG A 19 -12.93 4.95 0.14
CA ARG A 19 -13.60 3.63 0.02
C ARG A 19 -12.65 2.49 -0.26
N HIS A 20 -11.50 2.78 -0.84
CA HIS A 20 -10.54 1.78 -1.26
C HIS A 20 -9.23 1.99 -0.55
N ILE A 21 -8.69 0.93 0.00
CA ILE A 21 -7.39 0.96 0.65
C ILE A 21 -6.41 0.03 -0.04
N ILE A 22 -5.16 0.43 -0.06
CA ILE A 22 -4.05 -0.39 -0.53
C ILE A 22 -3.26 -0.80 0.71
N ASP A 23 -3.22 -2.10 0.93
CA ASP A 23 -2.73 -2.81 2.12
C ASP A 23 -3.55 -2.58 3.39
N ALA A 24 -3.28 -3.39 4.40
CA ALA A 24 -3.92 -3.35 5.70
C ALA A 24 -2.88 -3.59 6.81
N PRO A 25 -1.96 -2.63 7.00
CA PRO A 25 -0.88 -2.76 7.98
C PRO A 25 -1.40 -2.76 9.42
N PRO A 26 -0.58 -3.15 10.42
CA PRO A 26 -0.95 -3.09 11.83
C PRO A 26 -1.47 -1.72 12.28
N THR A 27 -1.01 -0.64 11.63
CA THR A 27 -1.44 0.74 11.93
C THR A 27 -2.68 1.20 11.16
N ALA A 28 -3.27 0.38 10.27
CA ALA A 28 -4.37 0.79 9.40
C ALA A 28 -5.60 1.31 10.20
N LEU A 29 -6.00 0.61 11.26
CA LEU A 29 -7.17 1.00 12.04
C LEU A 29 -6.99 2.35 12.74
N ILE A 30 -5.81 2.62 13.29
CA ILE A 30 -5.53 3.92 13.92
C ILE A 30 -5.43 5.03 12.87
N SER A 31 -4.85 4.74 11.70
CA SER A 31 -4.79 5.68 10.57
C SER A 31 -6.18 6.09 10.10
N LEU A 32 -7.09 5.12 9.88
CA LEU A 32 -8.48 5.41 9.52
C LEU A 32 -9.17 6.31 10.54
N ARG A 33 -9.03 6.00 11.83
CA ARG A 33 -9.65 6.77 12.91
C ARG A 33 -9.11 8.20 13.05
N HIS A 34 -7.79 8.38 12.90
CA HIS A 34 -7.18 9.71 12.91
C HIS A 34 -7.71 10.63 11.81
N HIS A 35 -8.13 10.04 10.68
CA HIS A 35 -8.70 10.77 9.55
C HIS A 35 -10.22 10.79 9.51
N GLY A 36 -10.89 10.34 10.60
CA GLY A 36 -12.34 10.34 10.70
C GLY A 36 -13.05 9.37 9.76
N LEU A 37 -12.31 8.38 9.21
CA LEU A 37 -12.85 7.38 8.30
C LEU A 37 -13.37 6.17 9.09
N LYS A 38 -14.53 5.65 8.70
CA LYS A 38 -15.11 4.47 9.30
C LYS A 38 -14.69 3.22 8.53
N VAL A 39 -14.39 2.15 9.24
CA VAL A 39 -14.00 0.87 8.61
C VAL A 39 -15.12 0.33 7.70
N CYS A 40 -16.38 0.56 8.04
CA CYS A 40 -17.52 0.14 7.23
C CYS A 40 -17.68 0.90 5.90
N ASP A 41 -17.03 2.05 5.74
CA ASP A 41 -17.05 2.80 4.49
C ASP A 41 -16.02 2.25 3.49
N ILE A 42 -15.12 1.37 3.94
CA ILE A 42 -14.15 0.70 3.07
C ILE A 42 -14.85 -0.44 2.33
N GLU A 43 -14.84 -0.37 1.00
CA GLU A 43 -15.48 -1.32 0.10
C GLU A 43 -14.48 -2.32 -0.50
N THR A 44 -13.23 -1.89 -0.73
CA THR A 44 -12.18 -2.75 -1.28
C THR A 44 -10.87 -2.57 -0.55
N ILE A 45 -10.20 -3.69 -0.30
CA ILE A 45 -8.82 -3.76 0.20
C ILE A 45 -7.98 -4.45 -0.88
N PHE A 46 -7.02 -3.72 -1.44
CA PHE A 46 -6.04 -4.25 -2.39
C PHE A 46 -4.78 -4.65 -1.62
N ILE A 47 -4.39 -5.91 -1.71
CA ILE A 47 -3.19 -6.42 -1.04
C ILE A 47 -2.05 -6.50 -2.05
N THR A 48 -0.97 -5.79 -1.77
CA THR A 48 0.21 -5.78 -2.62
C THR A 48 1.03 -7.05 -2.44
N HIS A 49 1.24 -7.49 -1.20
CA HIS A 49 1.96 -8.72 -0.86
C HIS A 49 1.69 -9.13 0.60
N LEU A 50 2.28 -10.22 1.03
CA LEU A 50 1.90 -10.88 2.29
C LEU A 50 2.91 -10.68 3.44
N HIS A 51 3.74 -9.62 3.42
CA HIS A 51 4.52 -9.23 4.58
C HIS A 51 3.63 -8.69 5.72
N ALA A 52 4.12 -8.81 6.94
CA ALA A 52 3.39 -8.47 8.16
C ALA A 52 2.95 -7.00 8.22
N ASP A 53 3.83 -6.09 7.80
CA ASP A 53 3.57 -4.66 7.78
C ASP A 53 2.58 -4.23 6.69
N HIS A 54 2.13 -5.16 5.84
CA HIS A 54 1.09 -4.93 4.82
C HIS A 54 -0.24 -5.64 5.14
N ILE A 55 -0.26 -6.71 5.93
CA ILE A 55 -1.49 -7.49 6.14
C ILE A 55 -1.90 -7.71 7.60
N PHE A 56 -1.03 -7.47 8.59
CA PHE A 56 -1.36 -7.80 9.99
C PHE A 56 -2.43 -6.90 10.61
N GLY A 57 -2.87 -5.85 9.94
CA GLY A 57 -4.03 -5.06 10.33
C GLY A 57 -5.37 -5.69 9.95
N LEU A 58 -5.41 -6.66 9.01
CA LEU A 58 -6.65 -7.28 8.55
C LEU A 58 -7.50 -7.87 9.68
N PRO A 59 -6.96 -8.67 10.62
CA PRO A 59 -7.75 -9.19 11.74
C PRO A 59 -8.44 -8.10 12.55
N PHE A 60 -7.77 -6.97 12.80
CA PHE A 60 -8.33 -5.83 13.54
C PHE A 60 -9.42 -5.10 12.76
N LEU A 61 -9.19 -4.84 11.47
CA LEU A 61 -10.18 -4.19 10.60
C LEU A 61 -11.45 -5.04 10.46
N LEU A 62 -11.30 -6.34 10.22
CA LEU A 62 -12.42 -7.26 10.07
C LEU A 62 -13.21 -7.44 11.38
N LEU A 63 -12.53 -7.45 12.51
CA LEU A 63 -13.15 -7.56 13.83
C LEU A 63 -13.93 -6.28 14.16
N GLU A 64 -13.32 -5.10 13.99
CA GLU A 64 -13.96 -3.81 14.20
C GLU A 64 -15.19 -3.66 13.32
N ARG A 65 -15.03 -3.95 12.02
CA ARG A 65 -16.13 -3.88 11.05
C ARG A 65 -17.33 -4.72 11.50
N THR A 66 -17.07 -5.95 11.90
CA THR A 66 -18.14 -6.90 12.26
C THR A 66 -18.88 -6.52 13.53
N TYR A 67 -18.16 -6.11 14.56
CA TYR A 67 -18.75 -5.91 15.88
C TYR A 67 -19.09 -4.46 16.22
N ILE A 68 -18.52 -3.51 15.48
CA ILE A 68 -18.72 -2.08 15.72
C ILE A 68 -19.41 -1.43 14.54
N SER A 69 -18.72 -1.24 13.42
CA SER A 69 -19.20 -0.36 12.36
C SER A 69 -20.23 -0.98 11.41
N ASP A 70 -20.25 -2.31 11.24
CA ASP A 70 -21.26 -3.07 10.46
C ASP A 70 -22.22 -3.87 11.35
N ARG A 71 -22.27 -3.60 12.64
CA ARG A 71 -23.08 -4.38 13.58
C ARG A 71 -24.58 -4.44 13.22
N GLU A 72 -25.11 -3.33 12.73
CA GLU A 72 -26.53 -3.20 12.39
C GLU A 72 -26.81 -3.47 10.91
N LEU A 73 -25.85 -3.13 10.04
CA LEU A 73 -25.97 -3.28 8.59
C LEU A 73 -24.65 -3.76 8.00
N VAL A 74 -24.62 -4.99 7.54
CA VAL A 74 -23.43 -5.57 6.88
C VAL A 74 -23.28 -4.99 5.48
N ARG A 75 -22.19 -4.27 5.24
CA ARG A 75 -21.82 -3.75 3.94
C ARG A 75 -20.88 -4.71 3.21
N PRO A 76 -20.91 -4.77 1.89
CA PRO A 76 -19.96 -5.56 1.12
C PRO A 76 -18.52 -5.13 1.40
N LEU A 77 -17.61 -6.11 1.41
CA LEU A 77 -16.17 -5.89 1.45
C LEU A 77 -15.53 -6.86 0.49
N THR A 78 -14.73 -6.35 -0.43
CA THR A 78 -13.92 -7.14 -1.33
C THR A 78 -12.45 -7.07 -0.91
N ILE A 79 -11.75 -8.19 -0.87
CA ILE A 79 -10.30 -8.23 -0.75
C ILE A 79 -9.75 -8.74 -2.08
N VAL A 80 -8.97 -7.87 -2.73
CA VAL A 80 -8.24 -8.17 -3.96
C VAL A 80 -6.83 -8.58 -3.58
N ALA A 81 -6.40 -9.76 -3.98
CA ALA A 81 -5.09 -10.29 -3.59
C ALA A 81 -4.54 -11.27 -4.65
N ALA A 82 -3.29 -11.70 -4.48
CA ALA A 82 -2.69 -12.73 -5.32
C ALA A 82 -3.44 -14.08 -5.21
N PRO A 83 -3.41 -14.95 -6.24
CA PRO A 83 -3.94 -16.30 -6.14
C PRO A 83 -3.31 -17.07 -4.97
N GLY A 84 -4.15 -17.69 -4.12
CA GLY A 84 -3.70 -18.40 -2.92
C GLY A 84 -3.45 -17.52 -1.69
N ALA A 85 -3.45 -16.21 -1.81
CA ALA A 85 -3.31 -15.29 -0.68
C ALA A 85 -4.45 -15.45 0.35
N ARG A 86 -5.65 -15.76 -0.13
CA ARG A 86 -6.82 -15.98 0.71
C ARG A 86 -6.54 -16.98 1.83
N GLU A 87 -6.01 -18.15 1.51
CA GLU A 87 -5.75 -19.20 2.50
C GLU A 87 -4.77 -18.73 3.58
N ARG A 88 -3.72 -18.02 3.20
CA ARG A 88 -2.72 -17.46 4.11
C ARG A 88 -3.31 -16.39 5.02
N ILE A 89 -4.16 -15.51 4.48
CA ILE A 89 -4.85 -14.45 5.25
C ILE A 89 -5.89 -15.07 6.19
N GLU A 90 -6.66 -16.07 5.75
CA GLU A 90 -7.59 -16.79 6.61
C GLU A 90 -6.87 -17.48 7.79
N HIS A 91 -5.69 -18.05 7.53
CA HIS A 91 -4.85 -18.65 8.57
C HIS A 91 -4.30 -17.60 9.55
N LEU A 92 -3.81 -16.47 9.07
CA LEU A 92 -3.41 -15.33 9.90
C LEU A 92 -4.54 -14.87 10.82
N CYS A 93 -5.74 -14.73 10.28
CA CYS A 93 -6.92 -14.31 11.03
C CYS A 93 -7.30 -15.33 12.11
N GLU A 94 -7.19 -16.63 11.82
CA GLU A 94 -7.48 -17.69 12.79
C GLU A 94 -6.43 -17.74 13.92
N ILE A 95 -5.15 -17.49 13.61
CA ILE A 95 -4.10 -17.34 14.63
C ILE A 95 -4.37 -16.13 15.53
N ALA A 96 -4.77 -14.99 14.94
CA ALA A 96 -5.00 -13.75 15.67
C ALA A 96 -6.22 -13.87 16.62
N TYR A 97 -7.32 -14.51 16.17
CA TYR A 97 -8.58 -14.63 16.93
C TYR A 97 -9.21 -16.01 16.70
N PRO A 98 -8.70 -17.06 17.38
CA PRO A 98 -9.13 -18.44 17.17
C PRO A 98 -10.64 -18.62 17.33
N GLY A 99 -11.27 -19.27 16.35
CA GLY A 99 -12.70 -19.58 16.33
C GLY A 99 -13.62 -18.40 16.02
N SER A 100 -13.15 -17.16 16.10
CA SER A 100 -13.98 -15.95 15.88
C SER A 100 -14.06 -15.56 14.41
N MET A 101 -13.00 -15.77 13.64
CA MET A 101 -12.85 -15.21 12.29
C MET A 101 -13.59 -15.94 11.19
N LYS A 102 -13.88 -17.24 11.34
CA LYS A 102 -14.55 -18.05 10.29
C LYS A 102 -15.86 -17.47 9.76
N LYS A 103 -16.71 -16.93 10.66
CA LYS A 103 -17.98 -16.32 10.27
C LYS A 103 -17.80 -14.97 9.61
N ILE A 104 -16.77 -14.23 10.01
CA ILE A 104 -16.41 -12.91 9.47
C ILE A 104 -15.90 -13.07 8.05
N LEU A 105 -14.92 -13.96 7.85
CA LEU A 105 -14.29 -14.20 6.56
C LEU A 105 -15.25 -14.74 5.49
N LYS A 106 -16.31 -15.45 5.89
CA LYS A 106 -17.38 -15.87 4.95
C LYS A 106 -18.17 -14.71 4.33
N LYS A 107 -18.12 -13.52 4.92
CA LYS A 107 -18.80 -12.32 4.40
C LYS A 107 -17.92 -11.49 3.46
N VAL A 108 -16.62 -11.80 3.41
CA VAL A 108 -15.65 -11.15 2.54
C VAL A 108 -15.77 -11.75 1.13
N ARG A 109 -15.83 -10.90 0.13
CA ARG A 109 -15.65 -11.29 -1.27
C ARG A 109 -14.15 -11.33 -1.57
N TRP A 110 -13.68 -12.42 -2.13
CA TRP A 110 -12.30 -12.58 -2.54
C TRP A 110 -12.19 -12.42 -4.05
N ASP A 111 -11.27 -11.58 -4.49
CA ASP A 111 -10.95 -11.40 -5.90
C ASP A 111 -9.44 -11.66 -6.12
N GLU A 112 -9.14 -12.75 -6.78
CA GLU A 112 -7.77 -13.18 -7.11
C GLU A 112 -7.43 -13.00 -8.60
N ASN A 113 -8.26 -12.25 -9.34
CA ASN A 113 -8.00 -11.94 -10.74
C ASN A 113 -6.80 -10.98 -10.87
N SER A 114 -6.21 -10.94 -12.07
CA SER A 114 -5.12 -10.01 -12.38
C SER A 114 -5.61 -8.59 -12.66
N ASN A 115 -6.88 -8.42 -12.97
CA ASN A 115 -7.52 -7.13 -13.25
C ASN A 115 -9.00 -7.19 -12.91
N GLY A 116 -9.61 -6.04 -12.77
CA GLY A 116 -11.02 -5.93 -12.47
C GLY A 116 -11.52 -4.50 -12.41
N ARG A 117 -12.71 -4.34 -11.85
CA ARG A 117 -13.34 -3.04 -11.69
C ARG A 117 -14.10 -2.96 -10.37
N THR A 118 -14.01 -1.84 -9.67
CA THR A 118 -14.81 -1.54 -8.48
C THR A 118 -16.22 -1.11 -8.87
N GLU A 119 -17.16 -1.19 -7.94
CA GLU A 119 -18.57 -0.83 -8.20
C GLU A 119 -18.73 0.68 -8.50
N ASP A 120 -17.84 1.53 -8.00
CA ASP A 120 -17.84 2.98 -8.19
C ASP A 120 -17.00 3.47 -9.38
N GLY A 121 -16.45 2.56 -10.19
CA GLY A 121 -15.92 2.89 -11.51
C GLY A 121 -14.39 2.90 -11.65
N TRP A 122 -13.63 2.46 -10.66
CA TRP A 122 -12.20 2.28 -10.81
C TRP A 122 -11.87 0.95 -11.48
N SER A 123 -11.21 0.99 -12.62
CA SER A 123 -10.54 -0.17 -13.21
C SER A 123 -9.17 -0.34 -12.57
N TRP A 124 -8.78 -1.57 -12.30
CA TRP A 124 -7.48 -1.89 -11.72
C TRP A 124 -6.82 -3.08 -12.43
N GLU A 125 -5.50 -3.08 -12.43
CA GLU A 125 -4.67 -4.18 -12.91
C GLU A 125 -3.48 -4.35 -11.99
N ARG A 126 -3.16 -5.60 -11.60
CA ARG A 126 -1.95 -5.91 -10.86
C ARG A 126 -0.86 -6.41 -11.79
N PHE A 127 0.37 -6.06 -11.47
CA PHE A 127 1.56 -6.49 -12.20
C PHE A 127 2.66 -6.95 -11.24
N ALA A 128 3.45 -7.95 -11.67
CA ALA A 128 4.56 -8.46 -10.87
C ALA A 128 5.64 -7.40 -10.68
N VAL A 129 6.21 -7.35 -9.48
CA VAL A 129 7.30 -6.44 -9.10
C VAL A 129 8.51 -7.22 -8.59
N ASN A 130 9.65 -6.53 -8.42
CA ASN A 130 10.89 -7.15 -7.96
C ASN A 130 11.01 -7.05 -6.44
N HIS A 131 10.53 -8.05 -5.74
CA HIS A 131 10.61 -8.16 -4.28
C HIS A 131 10.85 -9.63 -3.87
N ASP A 132 10.45 -10.05 -2.69
CA ASP A 132 10.52 -11.44 -2.24
C ASP A 132 9.40 -12.27 -2.86
N ASP A 133 9.73 -13.18 -3.77
CA ASP A 133 8.75 -14.04 -4.45
C ASP A 133 7.93 -14.92 -3.50
N SER A 134 8.43 -15.17 -2.27
CA SER A 134 7.72 -16.01 -1.28
C SER A 134 6.45 -15.35 -0.70
N VAL A 135 6.26 -14.05 -0.95
CA VAL A 135 5.13 -13.24 -0.45
C VAL A 135 4.22 -12.73 -1.55
N ASP A 136 4.36 -13.24 -2.77
CA ASP A 136 3.52 -12.92 -3.93
C ASP A 136 3.43 -11.40 -4.19
N PRO A 137 4.56 -10.72 -4.55
CA PRO A 137 4.62 -9.27 -4.62
C PRO A 137 4.04 -8.72 -5.92
N PHE A 138 3.13 -7.74 -5.78
CA PHE A 138 2.50 -7.03 -6.90
C PHE A 138 2.42 -5.54 -6.66
N GLY A 139 2.56 -4.76 -7.74
CA GLY A 139 2.06 -3.42 -7.85
C GLY A 139 0.67 -3.39 -8.49
N TYR A 140 0.01 -2.24 -8.41
CA TYR A 140 -1.31 -2.00 -9.00
C TYR A 140 -1.33 -0.72 -9.82
N THR A 141 -1.95 -0.76 -10.98
CA THR A 141 -2.42 0.43 -11.69
C THR A 141 -3.90 0.61 -11.48
N PHE A 142 -4.32 1.86 -11.41
CA PHE A 142 -5.73 2.25 -11.25
C PHE A 142 -6.07 3.32 -12.27
N SER A 143 -7.27 3.22 -12.84
CA SER A 143 -7.83 4.23 -13.73
C SER A 143 -9.32 4.42 -13.45
N SER A 144 -9.75 5.68 -13.30
CA SER A 144 -11.14 6.03 -13.10
C SER A 144 -11.85 6.38 -14.40
N ASP A 145 -13.16 6.42 -14.40
CA ASP A 145 -13.99 6.78 -15.57
C ASP A 145 -13.81 8.23 -16.00
N ASP A 146 -13.43 9.11 -15.09
CA ASP A 146 -13.14 10.53 -15.36
C ASP A 146 -11.70 10.79 -15.85
N GLY A 147 -10.90 9.72 -15.96
CA GLY A 147 -9.59 9.74 -16.57
C GLY A 147 -8.42 9.90 -15.61
N ALA A 148 -8.64 9.93 -14.30
CA ALA A 148 -7.54 9.91 -13.34
C ALA A 148 -6.83 8.54 -13.36
N ARG A 149 -5.49 8.54 -13.35
CA ARG A 149 -4.68 7.32 -13.40
C ARG A 149 -3.53 7.40 -12.42
N PHE A 150 -3.37 6.34 -11.63
CA PHE A 150 -2.21 6.23 -10.75
C PHE A 150 -1.67 4.80 -10.66
N VAL A 151 -0.41 4.70 -10.25
CA VAL A 151 0.24 3.43 -9.95
C VAL A 151 0.67 3.42 -8.49
N HIS A 152 0.53 2.26 -7.83
CA HIS A 152 1.11 1.96 -6.52
C HIS A 152 2.10 0.80 -6.68
N SER A 153 3.36 1.03 -6.31
CA SER A 153 4.42 0.04 -6.53
C SER A 153 4.27 -1.22 -5.68
N GLY A 154 3.58 -1.16 -4.52
CA GLY A 154 3.84 -2.11 -3.46
C GLY A 154 5.30 -1.98 -3.00
N ASP A 155 5.85 -3.01 -2.38
CA ASP A 155 7.28 -3.11 -2.14
C ASP A 155 7.96 -3.65 -3.39
N SER A 156 8.95 -2.93 -3.88
CA SER A 156 9.62 -3.25 -5.14
C SER A 156 10.98 -2.58 -5.25
N GLY A 157 11.94 -3.30 -5.72
CA GLY A 157 13.11 -2.72 -6.37
C GLY A 157 12.84 -2.37 -7.84
N PRO A 158 13.83 -1.78 -8.54
CA PRO A 158 13.72 -1.46 -9.94
C PRO A 158 13.37 -2.68 -10.80
N CYS A 159 12.32 -2.56 -11.63
CA CYS A 159 11.92 -3.59 -12.59
C CYS A 159 11.20 -2.99 -13.80
N GLN A 160 11.20 -3.74 -14.90
CA GLN A 160 10.63 -3.25 -16.18
C GLN A 160 9.11 -3.12 -16.12
N THR A 161 8.42 -4.02 -15.44
CA THR A 161 6.96 -4.00 -15.28
C THR A 161 6.49 -2.73 -14.59
N LEU A 162 7.15 -2.33 -13.50
CA LEU A 162 6.87 -1.06 -12.82
C LEU A 162 7.19 0.15 -13.71
N SER A 163 8.30 0.14 -14.45
CA SER A 163 8.63 1.22 -15.38
C SER A 163 7.57 1.38 -16.47
N ASN A 164 7.04 0.27 -16.99
CA ASN A 164 5.94 0.29 -17.96
C ASN A 164 4.65 0.86 -17.33
N ALA A 165 4.31 0.43 -16.11
CA ALA A 165 3.14 0.94 -15.40
C ALA A 165 3.23 2.45 -15.11
N ILE A 166 4.41 2.95 -14.78
CA ILE A 166 4.66 4.39 -14.57
C ILE A 166 4.41 5.18 -15.87
N SER A 167 4.80 4.66 -17.03
CA SER A 167 4.64 5.39 -18.30
C SER A 167 3.18 5.73 -18.61
N ASP A 168 2.24 4.90 -18.17
CA ASP A 168 0.82 5.01 -18.49
C ASP A 168 -0.04 5.70 -17.42
N THR A 169 0.58 6.24 -16.36
CA THR A 169 -0.13 6.86 -15.23
C THR A 169 0.30 8.31 -15.01
N ASP A 170 -0.48 9.08 -14.26
CA ASP A 170 -0.24 10.49 -14.00
C ASP A 170 0.41 10.70 -12.62
N LEU A 171 0.05 9.85 -11.65
CA LEU A 171 0.55 9.83 -10.29
C LEU A 171 1.23 8.50 -9.98
N VAL A 172 2.37 8.55 -9.33
CA VAL A 172 3.19 7.40 -8.94
C VAL A 172 3.33 7.38 -7.42
N ILE A 173 2.72 6.39 -6.76
CA ILE A 173 2.94 6.12 -5.35
C ILE A 173 3.98 5.00 -5.28
N ILE A 174 5.17 5.32 -4.80
CA ILE A 174 6.34 4.43 -4.88
C ILE A 174 7.08 4.36 -3.54
N GLU A 175 7.52 3.16 -3.21
CA GLU A 175 8.35 2.93 -2.04
C GLU A 175 9.79 3.43 -2.24
N MET A 176 10.45 3.78 -1.14
CA MET A 176 11.89 4.04 -1.08
C MET A 176 12.40 3.60 0.29
N SER A 177 12.59 2.29 0.45
CA SER A 177 12.77 1.65 1.76
C SER A 177 14.19 1.67 2.29
N ILE A 178 15.18 1.63 1.42
CA ILE A 178 16.56 1.34 1.82
C ILE A 178 17.53 2.44 1.37
N PRO A 179 18.55 2.73 2.21
CA PRO A 179 19.62 3.64 1.83
C PRO A 179 20.58 3.02 0.80
N GLU A 180 21.41 3.86 0.16
CA GLU A 180 22.32 3.46 -0.93
C GLU A 180 23.27 2.32 -0.59
N TRP A 181 23.74 2.26 0.65
CA TRP A 181 24.74 1.29 1.08
C TRP A 181 24.19 -0.13 1.32
N VAL A 182 22.86 -0.31 1.36
CA VAL A 182 22.26 -1.64 1.54
C VAL A 182 22.40 -2.44 0.25
N PRO A 183 23.04 -3.62 0.27
CA PRO A 183 23.28 -4.42 -0.93
C PRO A 183 22.05 -5.27 -1.30
N SER A 184 20.92 -4.61 -1.54
CA SER A 184 19.67 -5.26 -1.98
C SER A 184 19.13 -4.54 -3.20
N ASN A 185 18.41 -5.27 -4.03
CA ASN A 185 17.66 -4.76 -5.18
C ASN A 185 16.15 -5.03 -5.08
N HIS A 186 15.68 -5.48 -3.91
CA HIS A 186 14.27 -5.77 -3.66
C HIS A 186 13.47 -4.54 -3.22
N HIS A 187 14.13 -3.41 -3.07
CA HIS A 187 13.56 -2.12 -2.72
C HIS A 187 14.22 -1.00 -3.51
N HIS A 188 13.52 0.10 -3.71
CA HIS A 188 14.09 1.29 -4.31
C HIS A 188 14.98 2.04 -3.31
N LYS A 189 16.03 2.63 -3.87
CA LYS A 189 16.98 3.53 -3.21
C LYS A 189 16.75 4.96 -3.65
N PRO A 190 17.29 5.97 -2.94
CA PRO A 190 17.22 7.36 -3.37
C PRO A 190 17.69 7.60 -4.81
N SER A 191 18.78 6.94 -5.23
CA SER A 191 19.29 7.05 -6.61
C SER A 191 18.34 6.48 -7.67
N ASP A 192 17.56 5.44 -7.32
CA ASP A 192 16.57 4.87 -8.23
C ASP A 192 15.41 5.84 -8.43
N ILE A 193 14.94 6.48 -7.34
CA ILE A 193 13.89 7.50 -7.41
C ILE A 193 14.38 8.72 -8.21
N ASP A 194 15.61 9.17 -7.99
CA ASP A 194 16.22 10.25 -8.76
C ASP A 194 16.26 9.95 -10.26
N LYS A 195 16.60 8.71 -10.63
CA LYS A 195 16.61 8.26 -12.02
C LYS A 195 15.19 8.24 -12.62
N LEU A 196 14.22 7.67 -11.90
CA LEU A 196 12.83 7.61 -12.37
C LEU A 196 12.24 9.01 -12.54
N SER A 197 12.40 9.89 -11.56
CA SER A 197 11.85 11.25 -11.59
C SER A 197 12.45 12.13 -12.70
N LYS A 198 13.71 11.90 -13.06
CA LYS A 198 14.36 12.53 -14.20
C LYS A 198 13.89 11.96 -15.54
N THR A 199 13.54 10.70 -15.57
CA THR A 199 13.03 10.03 -16.79
C THR A 199 11.60 10.46 -17.09
N TYR A 200 10.77 10.60 -16.03
CA TYR A 200 9.33 10.90 -16.13
C TYR A 200 9.02 12.26 -15.47
N THR A 201 9.54 13.33 -16.05
CA THR A 201 9.50 14.68 -15.46
C THR A 201 8.09 15.25 -15.33
N GLU A 202 7.13 14.78 -16.12
CA GLU A 202 5.73 15.16 -16.11
C GLU A 202 4.88 14.43 -15.07
N LYS A 203 5.40 13.34 -14.47
CA LYS A 203 4.70 12.54 -13.46
C LYS A 203 4.95 13.09 -12.07
N LYS A 204 3.97 12.93 -11.17
CA LYS A 204 4.14 13.22 -9.73
C LYS A 204 4.51 11.93 -9.00
N PHE A 205 5.62 11.95 -8.28
CA PHE A 205 6.10 10.83 -7.45
C PHE A 205 5.80 11.12 -5.98
N ILE A 206 5.00 10.28 -5.37
CA ILE A 206 4.70 10.29 -3.94
C ILE A 206 5.50 9.16 -3.29
N ILE A 207 6.45 9.54 -2.45
CA ILE A 207 7.33 8.58 -1.80
C ILE A 207 6.70 8.08 -0.50
N THR A 208 6.59 6.78 -0.39
CA THR A 208 6.07 6.07 0.78
C THR A 208 7.03 4.98 1.25
N HIS A 209 6.66 4.21 2.26
CA HIS A 209 7.41 3.04 2.77
C HIS A 209 8.88 3.36 3.07
N THR A 210 9.16 4.55 3.59
CA THR A 210 10.53 5.02 3.79
C THR A 210 11.07 4.66 5.17
N PHE A 211 12.38 4.37 5.22
CA PHE A 211 13.15 4.37 6.45
C PHE A 211 13.83 5.74 6.63
N ILE A 212 13.12 6.65 7.29
CA ILE A 212 13.71 7.93 7.72
C ILE A 212 13.95 7.83 9.22
N ASP A 213 15.20 7.64 9.57
CA ASP A 213 15.57 7.41 10.94
C ASP A 213 15.61 8.67 11.81
N SER A 214 15.50 8.46 13.13
CA SER A 214 15.61 9.55 14.10
C SER A 214 17.06 10.05 14.20
N PRO A 215 17.29 11.31 14.59
CA PRO A 215 18.63 11.90 14.74
C PRO A 215 19.61 11.08 15.59
N ASN A 216 19.13 10.17 16.42
CA ASN A 216 19.90 9.49 17.45
C ASN A 216 20.13 7.99 17.22
N SER A 217 19.68 7.42 16.12
CA SER A 217 19.72 5.96 15.94
C SER A 217 21.08 5.39 15.57
N GLY A 218 22.02 6.21 15.15
CA GLY A 218 23.33 5.76 14.68
C GLY A 218 23.33 5.12 13.28
N PHE A 219 22.17 4.99 12.65
CA PHE A 219 22.05 4.54 11.27
C PHE A 219 22.11 5.73 10.30
N GLU A 220 22.64 5.47 9.11
CA GLU A 220 22.73 6.48 8.07
C GLU A 220 21.31 6.89 7.63
N LYS A 221 21.01 8.17 7.82
CA LYS A 221 19.66 8.71 7.57
C LYS A 221 19.40 8.82 6.07
N ILE A 222 18.26 8.37 5.63
CA ILE A 222 17.61 8.99 4.48
C ILE A 222 17.10 10.35 4.97
N THR A 223 17.98 11.33 5.04
CA THR A 223 17.60 12.71 5.40
C THR A 223 16.99 13.38 4.18
N GLU A 224 16.26 14.48 4.40
CA GLU A 224 15.85 15.39 3.33
C GLU A 224 17.02 15.80 2.41
N LYS A 225 18.28 15.74 2.89
CA LYS A 225 19.48 16.00 2.11
C LYS A 225 19.87 14.90 1.13
N VAL A 226 19.40 13.67 1.34
CA VAL A 226 19.64 12.52 0.44
C VAL A 226 18.45 12.35 -0.53
N PHE A 227 17.30 12.97 -0.21
CA PHE A 227 16.21 13.09 -1.16
C PHE A 227 16.71 13.84 -2.39
N PRO A 228 16.22 13.48 -3.57
CA PRO A 228 16.45 14.26 -4.78
C PRO A 228 15.80 15.64 -4.60
N GLN A 229 16.46 16.51 -3.83
CA GLN A 229 16.05 17.89 -3.52
C GLN A 229 15.91 18.77 -4.76
N HIS A 230 16.26 18.22 -5.91
CA HIS A 230 16.31 18.94 -7.18
C HIS A 230 15.19 18.57 -8.15
N GLN A 231 14.29 17.64 -7.75
CA GLN A 231 13.19 17.22 -8.62
C GLN A 231 11.88 17.81 -8.11
N ASN A 232 11.36 18.77 -8.84
CA ASN A 232 10.08 19.43 -8.52
C ASN A 232 8.86 18.50 -8.56
N ASN A 233 9.03 17.25 -8.98
CA ASN A 233 7.98 16.27 -9.13
C ASN A 233 8.05 15.12 -8.11
N VAL A 234 8.96 15.19 -7.10
CA VAL A 234 9.09 14.18 -6.04
C VAL A 234 8.64 14.75 -4.70
N TYR A 235 7.70 14.07 -4.06
CA TYR A 235 7.10 14.51 -2.81
C TYR A 235 7.24 13.40 -1.75
N HIS A 236 7.97 13.68 -0.68
CA HIS A 236 7.95 12.87 0.51
C HIS A 236 6.85 13.39 1.43
N VAL A 237 5.86 12.56 1.71
CA VAL A 237 4.65 12.95 2.43
C VAL A 237 4.64 12.44 3.85
N ASP A 238 3.97 13.16 4.73
CA ASP A 238 3.69 12.73 6.11
C ASP A 238 2.43 11.86 6.16
N ASP A 239 2.28 11.15 7.30
CA ASP A 239 1.07 10.38 7.56
C ASP A 239 -0.16 11.28 7.48
N GLY A 240 -1.16 10.85 6.74
CA GLY A 240 -2.41 11.57 6.55
C GLY A 240 -2.37 12.68 5.51
N THR A 241 -1.31 12.84 4.75
CA THR A 241 -1.29 13.78 3.63
C THR A 241 -2.37 13.41 2.60
N VAL A 242 -3.18 14.40 2.22
CA VAL A 242 -4.18 14.26 1.15
C VAL A 242 -3.62 14.86 -0.14
N ILE A 243 -3.72 14.11 -1.22
CA ILE A 243 -3.20 14.48 -2.53
C ILE A 243 -4.36 14.55 -3.52
N SER A 244 -4.39 15.64 -4.29
CA SER A 244 -5.26 15.81 -5.45
C SER A 244 -4.39 16.00 -6.70
N TRP A 245 -4.76 15.40 -7.81
CA TRP A 245 -4.00 15.50 -9.08
C TRP A 245 -4.94 15.56 -10.28
#